data_6c5c194e05b2111e1df2840ea18b1749
#
_entry.id   6c5c194e05b2111e1df2840ea18b1749
#
_cell.length_a   1.000
_cell.length_b   1.000
_cell.length_c   1.000
_cell.angle_alpha   90.00
_cell.angle_beta   90.00
_cell.angle_gamma   90.00
#
_symmetry.space_group_name_H-M   'P 1'
#
loop_
_entity.id
_entity.type
_entity.pdbx_description
1 polymer ?
#
loop_
_entity_poly.entity_id
_entity_poly.type
_entity_poly.pdbx_seq_one_letter_code
_entity_poly.pdbx_strand_id
1 'polypeptide(L)'
;IDSSTPIIMEGNHFDEMLDWCKNYPDIAPARLASMIPVAGDNDQFTPEALKLMALYADKNDVLDEIGCTLDSFASVGSVVPYYETHKKIYSSLLQNQRTEIREWAQRQINACNYYIQHAQINEEEKL
;
A
#
# COMPACT_ATOMS: atom_id res chain seq x y z
N ILE A 1 17.10 1.19 -22.92
CA ILE A 1 16.70 1.14 -21.52
C ILE A 1 16.20 -0.25 -21.20
N ASP A 2 16.71 -0.79 -20.16
CA ASP A 2 16.26 -2.10 -19.70
C ASP A 2 14.94 -1.95 -18.96
N SER A 3 13.87 -2.46 -19.53
CA SER A 3 12.53 -2.36 -18.96
C SER A 3 12.34 -3.24 -17.73
N SER A 4 13.26 -4.15 -17.46
CA SER A 4 13.16 -5.00 -16.28
C SER A 4 13.60 -4.31 -14.99
N THR A 5 14.33 -3.21 -15.12
CA THR A 5 14.82 -2.48 -13.97
C THR A 5 13.75 -1.49 -13.48
N PRO A 6 13.44 -1.48 -12.18
CA PRO A 6 12.47 -0.52 -11.65
C PRO A 6 13.10 0.86 -11.52
N ILE A 7 13.29 1.52 -12.65
CA ILE A 7 13.94 2.83 -12.72
C ILE A 7 13.18 3.92 -12.01
N ILE A 8 11.89 3.72 -11.79
CA ILE A 8 11.05 4.66 -11.05
C ILE A 8 11.51 4.85 -9.60
N MET A 9 12.39 4.00 -9.14
CA MET A 9 12.96 4.08 -7.80
C MET A 9 14.03 5.14 -7.65
N GLU A 10 14.51 5.66 -8.76
CA GLU A 10 15.59 6.62 -8.74
C GLU A 10 15.06 8.02 -9.02
N GLY A 11 15.09 8.85 -8.01
CA GLY A 11 14.88 10.29 -8.01
C GLY A 11 14.00 10.85 -9.11
N ASN A 12 14.61 11.26 -10.19
CA ASN A 12 13.93 11.99 -11.26
C ASN A 12 12.92 11.13 -12.04
N HIS A 13 13.08 9.82 -12.04
CA HIS A 13 12.15 8.95 -12.78
C HIS A 13 10.76 8.92 -12.16
N PHE A 14 10.69 9.00 -10.84
CA PHE A 14 9.38 9.06 -10.19
C PHE A 14 8.65 10.36 -10.56
N ASP A 15 9.36 11.48 -10.60
CA ASP A 15 8.76 12.76 -11.00
C ASP A 15 8.28 12.71 -12.45
N GLU A 16 9.02 12.06 -13.35
CA GLU A 16 8.59 11.87 -14.73
C GLU A 16 7.31 11.00 -14.79
N MET A 17 7.22 9.98 -13.95
CA MET A 17 6.02 9.15 -13.86
C MET A 17 4.83 9.92 -13.31
N LEU A 18 5.05 10.85 -12.39
CA LEU A 18 3.99 11.72 -11.91
C LEU A 18 3.49 12.67 -13.01
N ASP A 19 4.38 13.15 -13.88
CA ASP A 19 3.97 13.93 -15.05
C ASP A 19 3.12 13.09 -16.00
N TRP A 20 3.47 11.83 -16.20
CA TRP A 20 2.67 10.89 -16.97
C TRP A 20 1.27 10.77 -16.36
N CYS A 21 1.17 10.68 -15.04
CA CYS A 21 -0.11 10.63 -14.35
C CYS A 21 -0.97 11.87 -14.61
N LYS A 22 -0.36 13.03 -14.69
CA LYS A 22 -1.09 14.27 -15.00
C LYS A 22 -1.71 14.24 -16.39
N ASN A 23 -1.02 13.60 -17.33
CA ASN A 23 -1.49 13.51 -18.72
C ASN A 23 -2.54 12.40 -18.89
N TYR A 24 -2.50 11.36 -18.06
CA TYR A 24 -3.40 10.21 -18.16
C TYR A 24 -3.99 9.87 -16.78
N PRO A 25 -4.77 10.80 -16.20
CA PRO A 25 -5.19 10.68 -14.79
C PRO A 25 -6.13 9.49 -14.52
N ASP A 26 -6.76 8.94 -15.54
CA ASP A 26 -7.68 7.82 -15.36
C ASP A 26 -7.00 6.46 -15.39
N ILE A 27 -5.78 6.39 -15.91
CA ILE A 27 -5.07 5.12 -16.14
C ILE A 27 -3.75 5.07 -15.39
N ALA A 28 -2.94 6.13 -15.54
CA ALA A 28 -1.55 6.10 -15.10
C ALA A 28 -1.38 6.01 -13.58
N PRO A 29 -2.17 6.72 -12.74
CA PRO A 29 -1.97 6.63 -11.29
C PRO A 29 -2.11 5.21 -10.74
N ALA A 30 -3.12 4.46 -11.16
CA ALA A 30 -3.30 3.08 -10.70
C ALA A 30 -2.16 2.18 -11.17
N ARG A 31 -1.71 2.35 -12.41
CA ARG A 31 -0.58 1.60 -12.93
C ARG A 31 0.70 1.90 -12.18
N LEU A 32 0.93 3.18 -11.89
CA LEU A 32 2.10 3.58 -11.11
C LEU A 32 2.05 2.96 -9.70
N ALA A 33 0.87 2.94 -9.09
CA ALA A 33 0.68 2.32 -7.77
C ALA A 33 1.06 0.84 -7.76
N SER A 34 0.90 0.14 -8.88
CA SER A 34 1.26 -1.27 -8.99
C SER A 34 2.75 -1.49 -9.28
N MET A 35 3.49 -0.43 -9.61
CA MET A 35 4.88 -0.51 -10.07
C MET A 35 5.90 -0.04 -9.04
N ILE A 36 5.49 0.80 -8.09
CA ILE A 36 6.40 1.35 -7.07
C ILE A 36 6.41 0.47 -5.83
N PRO A 37 7.51 0.50 -5.06
CA PRO A 37 7.48 -0.12 -3.74
C PRO A 37 6.58 0.69 -2.84
N VAL A 38 5.71 0.04 -2.10
CA VAL A 38 4.74 0.74 -1.25
C VAL A 38 5.14 0.75 0.21
N ALA A 39 5.97 -0.19 0.65
CA ALA A 39 6.41 -0.26 2.04
C ALA A 39 7.91 -0.48 2.11
N GLY A 40 8.54 0.14 3.10
CA GLY A 40 9.95 -0.03 3.38
C GLY A 40 10.19 -0.94 4.58
N ASP A 41 11.45 -1.07 4.96
CA ASP A 41 11.87 -1.95 6.05
C ASP A 41 11.45 -1.44 7.44
N ASN A 42 10.99 -0.20 7.52
CA ASN A 42 10.63 0.45 8.78
C ASN A 42 9.13 0.34 9.11
N ASP A 43 8.41 -0.56 8.46
CA ASP A 43 6.97 -0.75 8.65
C ASP A 43 6.16 0.52 8.35
N GLN A 44 6.58 1.27 7.35
CA GLN A 44 5.90 2.48 6.91
C GLN A 44 5.80 2.49 5.39
N PHE A 45 4.85 3.26 4.88
CA PHE A 45 4.75 3.48 3.44
C PHE A 45 5.96 4.27 2.94
N THR A 46 6.38 3.97 1.73
CA THR A 46 7.48 4.69 1.08
C THR A 46 7.07 6.13 0.78
N PRO A 47 8.04 7.06 0.66
CA PRO A 47 7.72 8.42 0.22
C PRO A 47 7.00 8.47 -1.13
N GLU A 48 7.35 7.57 -2.05
CA GLU A 48 6.71 7.49 -3.36
C GLU A 48 5.22 7.13 -3.23
N ALA A 49 4.92 6.13 -2.41
CA ALA A 49 3.53 5.72 -2.18
C ALA A 49 2.74 6.84 -1.50
N LEU A 50 3.33 7.50 -0.51
CA LEU A 50 2.66 8.61 0.19
C LEU A 50 2.37 9.77 -0.76
N LYS A 51 3.30 10.09 -1.63
CA LYS A 51 3.12 11.16 -2.59
C LYS A 51 2.02 10.83 -3.60
N LEU A 52 2.00 9.59 -4.09
CA LEU A 52 0.98 9.15 -5.03
C LEU A 52 -0.39 9.18 -4.37
N MET A 53 -0.50 8.72 -3.12
CA MET A 53 -1.75 8.79 -2.38
C MET A 53 -2.20 10.24 -2.16
N ALA A 54 -1.27 11.13 -1.80
CA ALA A 54 -1.60 12.53 -1.56
C ALA A 54 -2.20 13.19 -2.80
N LEU A 55 -1.74 12.80 -3.97
CA LEU A 55 -2.20 13.39 -5.23
C LEU A 55 -3.49 12.75 -5.75
N TYR A 56 -3.70 11.45 -5.52
CA TYR A 56 -4.75 10.68 -6.19
C TYR A 56 -5.61 9.85 -5.24
N ALA A 57 -5.69 10.23 -3.98
CA ALA A 57 -6.50 9.50 -3.00
C ALA A 57 -8.01 9.53 -3.30
N ASP A 58 -8.46 10.47 -4.10
CA ASP A 58 -9.85 10.54 -4.55
C ASP A 58 -10.19 9.48 -5.59
N LYS A 59 -9.20 8.77 -6.10
CA LYS A 59 -9.39 7.67 -7.06
C LYS A 59 -9.25 6.36 -6.30
N ASN A 60 -10.37 5.66 -6.14
CA ASN A 60 -10.41 4.42 -5.36
C ASN A 60 -9.48 3.35 -5.91
N ASP A 61 -9.32 3.28 -7.23
CA ASP A 61 -8.44 2.29 -7.85
C ASP A 61 -6.97 2.50 -7.49
N VAL A 62 -6.54 3.73 -7.22
CA VAL A 62 -5.16 4.00 -6.79
C VAL A 62 -4.91 3.42 -5.39
N LEU A 63 -5.81 3.70 -4.45
CA LEU A 63 -5.68 3.15 -3.10
C LEU A 63 -5.77 1.63 -3.10
N ASP A 64 -6.68 1.07 -3.88
CA ASP A 64 -6.83 -0.38 -4.00
C ASP A 64 -5.57 -1.04 -4.56
N GLU A 65 -4.94 -0.42 -5.57
CA GLU A 65 -3.71 -0.95 -6.13
C GLU A 65 -2.54 -0.86 -5.14
N ILE A 66 -2.47 0.19 -4.36
CA ILE A 66 -1.45 0.29 -3.31
C ILE A 66 -1.64 -0.84 -2.30
N GLY A 67 -2.87 -1.10 -1.90
CA GLY A 67 -3.17 -2.21 -1.00
C GLY A 67 -2.81 -3.56 -1.60
N CYS A 68 -3.13 -3.78 -2.87
CA CYS A 68 -2.77 -5.03 -3.56
C CYS A 68 -1.26 -5.20 -3.66
N THR A 69 -0.53 -4.12 -3.94
CA THR A 69 0.93 -4.18 -4.01
C THR A 69 1.53 -4.49 -2.65
N LEU A 70 0.99 -3.91 -1.59
CA LEU A 70 1.43 -4.22 -0.24
C LEU A 70 1.19 -5.69 0.10
N ASP A 71 0.02 -6.21 -0.26
CA ASP A 71 -0.32 -7.61 0.02
C ASP A 71 0.53 -8.59 -0.77
N SER A 72 1.11 -8.17 -1.90
CA SER A 72 1.97 -9.04 -2.69
C SER A 72 3.30 -9.36 -1.99
N PHE A 73 3.67 -8.62 -0.94
CA PHE A 73 4.81 -8.96 -0.10
C PHE A 73 4.38 -10.02 0.93
N ALA A 74 3.99 -11.18 0.45
CA ALA A 74 3.53 -12.25 1.31
C ALA A 74 4.65 -12.76 2.19
N SER A 75 4.40 -12.85 3.48
CA SER A 75 5.33 -13.49 4.39
C SER A 75 5.09 -14.98 4.39
N VAL A 76 6.16 -15.74 4.61
CA VAL A 76 6.08 -17.18 4.77
C VAL A 76 5.95 -17.45 6.27
N GLY A 77 4.95 -18.26 6.65
CA GLY A 77 4.75 -18.63 8.04
C GLY A 77 3.39 -18.23 8.58
N SER A 78 3.32 -17.86 9.85
CA SER A 78 2.06 -17.51 10.50
C SER A 78 1.46 -16.25 9.90
N VAL A 79 0.13 -16.27 9.68
CA VAL A 79 -0.58 -15.12 9.13
C VAL A 79 -0.76 -14.01 10.15
N VAL A 80 -0.70 -14.29 11.44
CA VAL A 80 -0.90 -13.28 12.47
C VAL A 80 0.18 -12.20 12.42
N PRO A 81 1.48 -12.51 12.43
CA PRO A 81 2.51 -11.48 12.27
C PRO A 81 2.40 -10.71 10.97
N TYR A 82 1.98 -11.37 9.89
CA TYR A 82 1.75 -10.73 8.61
C TYR A 82 0.73 -9.60 8.73
N TYR A 83 -0.44 -9.90 9.28
CA TYR A 83 -1.50 -8.89 9.44
C TYR A 83 -1.14 -7.83 10.48
N GLU A 84 -0.39 -8.18 11.51
CA GLU A 84 0.05 -7.20 12.49
C GLU A 84 1.03 -6.19 11.89
N THR A 85 1.92 -6.64 11.02
CA THR A 85 2.81 -5.75 10.29
C THR A 85 2.02 -4.82 9.36
N HIS A 86 1.06 -5.36 8.63
CA HIS A 86 0.20 -4.55 7.76
C HIS A 86 -0.58 -3.50 8.56
N LYS A 87 -1.08 -3.90 9.72
CA LYS A 87 -1.81 -2.99 10.61
C LYS A 87 -0.93 -1.82 11.05
N LYS A 88 0.34 -2.07 11.38
CA LYS A 88 1.28 -1.00 11.71
C LYS A 88 1.48 -0.05 10.54
N ILE A 89 1.65 -0.60 9.34
CA ILE A 89 1.87 0.20 8.14
C ILE A 89 0.65 1.09 7.89
N TYR A 90 -0.55 0.54 7.91
CA TYR A 90 -1.77 1.32 7.72
C TYR A 90 -2.00 2.35 8.83
N SER A 91 -1.61 2.01 10.07
CA SER A 91 -1.77 2.94 11.19
C SER A 91 -0.99 4.23 11.02
N SER A 92 0.11 4.19 10.27
CA SER A 92 0.88 5.40 9.98
C SER A 92 0.09 6.43 9.19
N LEU A 93 -1.00 6.02 8.54
CA LEU A 93 -1.84 6.90 7.74
C LEU A 93 -2.98 7.53 8.52
N LEU A 94 -3.22 7.13 9.77
CA LEU A 94 -4.35 7.65 10.55
C LEU A 94 -4.19 9.13 10.89
N GLN A 95 -2.99 9.67 10.77
CA GLN A 95 -2.71 11.10 10.97
C GLN A 95 -2.60 11.86 9.64
N ASN A 96 -2.92 11.23 8.53
CA ASN A 96 -2.81 11.87 7.22
C ASN A 96 -3.82 13.01 7.09
N GLN A 97 -3.46 14.04 6.35
CA GLN A 97 -4.31 15.21 6.17
C GLN A 97 -5.55 14.93 5.32
N ARG A 98 -5.49 13.94 4.42
CA ARG A 98 -6.62 13.62 3.54
C ARG A 98 -7.56 12.63 4.22
N THR A 99 -8.84 13.01 4.24
CA THR A 99 -9.89 12.15 4.81
C THR A 99 -9.98 10.81 4.09
N GLU A 100 -9.88 10.82 2.76
CA GLU A 100 -9.95 9.59 1.96
C GLU A 100 -8.88 8.59 2.38
N ILE A 101 -7.68 9.07 2.65
CA ILE A 101 -6.56 8.21 3.09
C ILE A 101 -6.82 7.67 4.48
N ARG A 102 -7.27 8.52 5.42
CA ARG A 102 -7.57 8.08 6.79
C ARG A 102 -8.67 7.03 6.80
N GLU A 103 -9.74 7.25 6.04
CA GLU A 103 -10.86 6.31 5.99
C GLU A 103 -10.45 4.99 5.36
N TRP A 104 -9.68 5.04 4.28
CA TRP A 104 -9.15 3.84 3.65
C TRP A 104 -8.26 3.04 4.62
N ALA A 105 -7.35 3.74 5.30
CA ALA A 105 -6.46 3.10 6.28
C ALA A 105 -7.26 2.45 7.40
N GLN A 106 -8.31 3.11 7.90
CA GLN A 106 -9.13 2.55 8.96
C GLN A 106 -9.85 1.29 8.49
N ARG A 107 -10.35 1.28 7.27
CA ARG A 107 -10.98 0.07 6.71
C ARG A 107 -9.97 -1.08 6.62
N GLN A 108 -8.75 -0.79 6.21
CA GLN A 108 -7.70 -1.83 6.12
C GLN A 108 -7.30 -2.34 7.50
N ILE A 109 -7.21 -1.46 8.49
CA ILE A 109 -6.92 -1.86 9.87
C ILE A 109 -8.03 -2.75 10.41
N ASN A 110 -9.27 -2.41 10.15
CA ASN A 110 -10.41 -3.22 10.58
C ASN A 110 -10.37 -4.61 9.94
N ALA A 111 -10.03 -4.68 8.67
CA ALA A 111 -9.87 -5.96 7.98
C ALA A 111 -8.72 -6.78 8.58
N CYS A 112 -7.60 -6.15 8.90
CA CYS A 112 -6.48 -6.83 9.54
C CYS A 112 -6.89 -7.40 10.90
N ASN A 113 -7.61 -6.62 11.70
CA ASN A 113 -8.10 -7.08 13.00
C ASN A 113 -9.02 -8.28 12.86
N TYR A 114 -9.91 -8.26 11.87
CA TYR A 114 -10.79 -9.38 11.58
C TYR A 114 -9.99 -10.65 11.24
N TYR A 115 -9.02 -10.54 10.35
CA TYR A 115 -8.21 -11.69 9.95
C TYR A 115 -7.34 -12.21 11.09
N ILE A 116 -6.80 -11.33 11.93
CA ILE A 116 -6.01 -11.73 13.10
C ILE A 116 -6.87 -12.53 14.05
N GLN A 117 -8.07 -12.06 14.34
CA GLN A 117 -8.99 -12.74 15.24
C GLN A 117 -9.36 -14.12 14.71
N HIS A 118 -9.67 -14.21 13.43
CA HIS A 118 -10.02 -15.50 12.81
C HIS A 118 -8.84 -16.48 12.77
N ALA A 119 -7.64 -15.97 12.51
CA ALA A 119 -6.45 -16.81 12.50
C ALA A 119 -6.16 -17.38 13.89
N GLN A 120 -6.34 -16.58 14.94
CA GLN A 120 -6.13 -17.03 16.31
C GLN A 120 -7.13 -18.12 16.71
N ILE A 121 -8.39 -17.94 16.34
CA ILE A 121 -9.42 -18.95 16.61
C ILE A 121 -9.07 -20.26 15.90
N ASN A 122 -8.69 -20.20 14.63
CA ASN A 122 -8.32 -21.39 13.88
C ASN A 122 -7.10 -22.10 14.46
N GLU A 123 -6.13 -21.36 14.95
CA GLU A 123 -4.94 -21.94 15.59
C GLU A 123 -5.33 -22.64 16.89
N GLU A 124 -6.22 -22.06 17.68
CA GLU A 124 -6.71 -22.68 18.90
C GLU A 124 -7.49 -23.97 18.63
N GLU A 125 -8.31 -24.00 17.58
CA GLU A 125 -9.07 -25.17 17.21
C GLU A 125 -8.19 -26.34 16.77
N LYS A 126 -7.01 -26.07 16.27
CA LYS A 126 -6.07 -27.10 15.85
C LYS A 126 -5.31 -27.74 17.00
N LEU A 127 -5.38 -27.14 18.16
CA LEU A 127 -4.76 -27.72 19.35
C LEU A 127 -5.69 -28.72 20.00
#